data_f50e3d13d5733b66168935791175d1bc
#
_entry.id   f50e3d13d5733b66168935791175d1bc
#
_cell.length_a   1.000
_cell.length_b   1.000
_cell.length_c   1.000
_cell.angle_alpha   90.00
_cell.angle_beta   90.00
_cell.angle_gamma   90.00
#
_symmetry.space_group_name_H-M   'P 1'
#
loop_
_entity.id
_entity.type
_entity.pdbx_description
1 polymer ?
#
loop_
_entity_poly.entity_id
_entity_poly.type
_entity_poly.pdbx_seq_one_letter_code
_entity_poly.pdbx_strand_id
1 'polypeptide(L)'
;MRVAIVGASGAVGQEFLRVLDERNFPIDELLLFGSQRSAGTKYTFRGKEIEVKLLQHNDDFKGVDIAFTSAGGGTSKDFAETITKHGAVMIDNSSAFRMDEDVPLVVPECNAQDALNRPRGIIANPNCTTIMMVVALQALENISHIRRIHVASYQAASGAGAA
;
A
#
# COMPACT_ATOMS: atom_id res chain seq x y z
N MET A 1 17.51 -2.65 0.31
CA MET A 1 16.20 -2.77 -0.36
C MET A 1 15.83 -1.43 -0.97
N ARG A 2 15.39 -1.42 -2.21
CA ARG A 2 14.92 -0.23 -2.94
C ARG A 2 13.40 -0.18 -2.88
N VAL A 3 12.84 0.88 -2.30
CA VAL A 3 11.40 1.01 -2.02
C VAL A 3 10.83 2.20 -2.79
N ALA A 4 9.63 2.04 -3.32
CA ALA A 4 8.88 3.12 -3.96
C ALA A 4 7.57 3.41 -3.20
N ILE A 5 7.16 4.67 -3.16
CA ILE A 5 5.83 5.09 -2.67
C ILE A 5 5.14 5.84 -3.80
N VAL A 6 4.01 5.32 -4.27
CA VAL A 6 3.14 5.95 -5.26
C VAL A 6 1.96 6.61 -4.54
N GLY A 7 1.77 7.89 -4.77
CA GLY A 7 0.84 8.73 -4.02
C GLY A 7 1.48 9.32 -2.74
N ALA A 8 2.78 9.58 -2.79
CA ALA A 8 3.58 10.03 -1.66
C ALA A 8 3.07 11.32 -1.00
N SER A 9 2.43 12.22 -1.74
CA SER A 9 1.90 13.48 -1.24
C SER A 9 0.54 13.38 -0.56
N GLY A 10 -0.12 12.21 -0.66
CA GLY A 10 -1.39 11.95 0.02
C GLY A 10 -1.22 11.67 1.51
N ALA A 11 -2.32 11.73 2.28
CA ALA A 11 -2.28 11.46 3.72
C ALA A 11 -1.67 10.08 4.05
N VAL A 12 -2.06 9.03 3.31
CA VAL A 12 -1.51 7.68 3.49
C VAL A 12 -0.05 7.61 3.05
N GLY A 13 0.34 8.32 1.97
CA GLY A 13 1.73 8.37 1.52
C GLY A 13 2.66 8.99 2.57
N GLN A 14 2.21 10.04 3.25
CA GLN A 14 2.94 10.65 4.36
C GLN A 14 3.01 9.71 5.57
N GLU A 15 1.96 8.97 5.83
CA GLU A 15 1.94 7.97 6.90
C GLU A 15 2.88 6.79 6.60
N PHE A 16 3.01 6.37 5.34
CA PHE A 16 4.04 5.39 4.95
C PHE A 16 5.44 5.90 5.31
N LEU A 17 5.79 7.15 5.01
CA LEU A 17 7.09 7.71 5.38
C LEU A 17 7.32 7.64 6.88
N ARG A 18 6.33 8.07 7.67
CA ARG A 18 6.41 8.06 9.14
C ARG A 18 6.61 6.65 9.69
N VAL A 19 5.77 5.70 9.28
CA VAL A 19 5.79 4.32 9.80
C VAL A 19 7.04 3.55 9.36
N LEU A 20 7.48 3.72 8.12
CA LEU A 20 8.71 3.09 7.61
C LEU A 20 9.95 3.59 8.37
N ASP A 21 9.96 4.85 8.78
CA ASP A 21 11.03 5.42 9.60
C ASP A 21 10.98 4.89 11.04
N GLU A 22 9.83 5.00 11.71
CA GLU A 22 9.63 4.52 13.08
C GLU A 22 9.96 3.03 13.24
N ARG A 23 9.65 2.22 12.24
CA ARG A 23 9.94 0.78 12.24
C ARG A 23 11.35 0.42 11.77
N ASN A 24 12.19 1.39 11.47
CA ASN A 24 13.52 1.18 10.92
C ASN A 24 13.50 0.19 9.74
N PHE A 25 12.48 0.31 8.87
CA PHE A 25 12.35 -0.58 7.73
C PHE A 25 13.63 -0.53 6.86
N PRO A 26 14.19 -1.66 6.38
CA PRO A 26 15.51 -1.73 5.74
C PRO A 26 15.47 -1.12 4.32
N ILE A 27 15.54 0.20 4.23
CA ILE A 27 15.54 0.96 2.98
C ILE A 27 16.92 1.52 2.71
N ASP A 28 17.52 1.12 1.58
CA ASP A 28 18.78 1.70 1.07
C ASP A 28 18.48 2.90 0.15
N GLU A 29 17.42 2.79 -0.65
CA GLU A 29 16.97 3.85 -1.55
C GLU A 29 15.43 3.96 -1.50
N LEU A 30 14.93 5.19 -1.34
CA LEU A 30 13.50 5.49 -1.36
C LEU A 30 13.18 6.39 -2.57
N LEU A 31 12.18 5.96 -3.34
CA LEU A 31 11.64 6.71 -4.47
C LEU A 31 10.22 7.17 -4.17
N LEU A 32 9.91 8.42 -4.44
CA LEU A 32 8.59 9.00 -4.25
C LEU A 32 7.97 9.34 -5.60
N PHE A 33 6.73 8.92 -5.82
CA PHE A 33 5.98 9.20 -7.04
C PHE A 33 4.65 9.86 -6.74
N GLY A 34 4.24 10.77 -7.62
CA GLY A 34 2.97 11.46 -7.52
C GLY A 34 2.45 11.96 -8.87
N SER A 35 1.33 12.66 -8.83
CA SER A 35 0.75 13.31 -9.99
C SER A 35 1.54 14.56 -10.41
N GLN A 36 1.20 15.13 -11.58
CA GLN A 36 1.76 16.39 -12.06
C GLN A 36 1.66 17.53 -11.02
N ARG A 37 0.60 17.52 -10.19
CA ARG A 37 0.39 18.54 -9.14
C ARG A 37 1.41 18.46 -8.02
N SER A 38 1.94 17.29 -7.75
CA SER A 38 2.85 17.02 -6.62
C SER A 38 4.30 16.75 -7.04
N ALA A 39 4.56 16.56 -8.32
CA ALA A 39 5.92 16.41 -8.85
C ALA A 39 6.78 17.63 -8.51
N GLY A 40 8.03 17.39 -8.10
CA GLY A 40 8.96 18.42 -7.64
C GLY A 40 8.84 18.78 -6.15
N THR A 41 7.75 18.38 -5.47
CA THR A 41 7.66 18.54 -4.00
C THR A 41 8.71 17.67 -3.32
N LYS A 42 9.29 18.16 -2.24
CA LYS A 42 10.30 17.43 -1.47
C LYS A 42 9.78 17.04 -0.10
N TYR A 43 10.12 15.84 0.32
CA TYR A 43 9.84 15.33 1.65
C TYR A 43 11.12 14.84 2.31
N THR A 44 11.22 15.04 3.63
CA THR A 44 12.37 14.56 4.41
C THR A 44 12.11 13.13 4.90
N PHE A 45 13.04 12.25 4.63
CA PHE A 45 13.05 10.89 5.17
C PHE A 45 14.46 10.58 5.71
N ARG A 46 14.57 10.24 6.98
CA ARG A 46 15.84 9.96 7.67
C ARG A 46 16.90 11.05 7.44
N GLY A 47 16.49 12.32 7.51
CA GLY A 47 17.37 13.47 7.34
C GLY A 47 17.80 13.77 5.90
N LYS A 48 17.27 13.05 4.91
CA LYS A 48 17.52 13.28 3.47
C LYS A 48 16.28 13.86 2.81
N GLU A 49 16.44 14.88 1.99
CA GLU A 49 15.37 15.35 1.12
C GLU A 49 15.22 14.43 -0.08
N ILE A 50 13.98 14.00 -0.35
CA ILE A 50 13.62 13.17 -1.49
C ILE A 50 12.54 13.89 -2.29
N GLU A 51 12.81 14.08 -3.56
CA GLU A 51 11.90 14.75 -4.49
C GLU A 51 10.86 13.76 -5.03
N VAL A 52 9.60 14.20 -5.09
CA VAL A 52 8.51 13.45 -5.71
C VAL A 52 8.66 13.54 -7.23
N LYS A 53 8.86 12.40 -7.86
CA LYS A 53 8.89 12.25 -9.32
C LYS A 53 7.46 12.17 -9.87
N LEU A 54 7.28 12.63 -11.10
CA LEU A 54 6.04 12.38 -11.83
C LEU A 54 5.91 10.89 -12.12
N LEU A 55 4.75 10.31 -11.75
CA LEU A 55 4.44 8.93 -12.10
C LEU A 55 4.18 8.81 -13.60
N GLN A 56 4.94 7.97 -14.29
CA GLN A 56 4.90 7.80 -15.74
C GLN A 56 5.13 6.32 -16.12
N HIS A 57 4.67 5.93 -17.31
CA HIS A 57 4.97 4.62 -17.89
C HIS A 57 6.40 4.60 -18.46
N ASN A 58 7.35 4.34 -17.59
CA ASN A 58 8.77 4.29 -17.92
C ASN A 58 9.47 3.17 -17.12
N ASP A 59 10.78 3.20 -17.01
CA ASP A 59 11.58 2.19 -16.32
C ASP A 59 12.05 2.63 -14.91
N ASP A 60 11.42 3.63 -14.31
CA ASP A 60 11.79 4.12 -12.96
C ASP A 60 11.63 3.03 -11.86
N PHE A 61 10.78 2.02 -12.10
CA PHE A 61 10.60 0.89 -11.19
C PHE A 61 11.61 -0.25 -11.40
N LYS A 62 12.56 -0.10 -12.33
CA LYS A 62 13.62 -1.09 -12.50
C LYS A 62 14.50 -1.17 -11.26
N GLY A 63 14.62 -2.38 -10.69
CA GLY A 63 15.37 -2.62 -9.46
C GLY A 63 14.66 -2.19 -8.17
N VAL A 64 13.40 -1.79 -8.24
CA VAL A 64 12.55 -1.60 -7.05
C VAL A 64 12.16 -2.98 -6.52
N ASP A 65 12.33 -3.20 -5.22
CA ASP A 65 11.93 -4.43 -4.54
C ASP A 65 10.45 -4.39 -4.13
N ILE A 66 10.02 -3.28 -3.54
CA ILE A 66 8.66 -3.08 -3.04
C ILE A 66 8.14 -1.71 -3.47
N ALA A 67 6.91 -1.66 -3.97
CA ALA A 67 6.18 -0.44 -4.25
C ALA A 67 4.88 -0.37 -3.43
N PHE A 68 4.79 0.58 -2.50
CA PHE A 68 3.55 0.90 -1.80
C PHE A 68 2.72 1.85 -2.65
N THR A 69 1.46 1.52 -2.93
CA THR A 69 0.59 2.34 -3.76
C THR A 69 -0.64 2.81 -2.99
N SER A 70 -0.85 4.12 -2.99
CA SER A 70 -2.03 4.78 -2.41
C SER A 70 -2.39 6.04 -3.20
N ALA A 71 -2.71 5.85 -4.47
CA ALA A 71 -3.01 6.94 -5.42
C ALA A 71 -4.41 6.80 -6.06
N GLY A 72 -5.28 5.98 -5.45
CA GLY A 72 -6.61 5.66 -5.95
C GLY A 72 -6.65 4.49 -6.93
N GLY A 73 -7.81 3.83 -7.03
CA GLY A 73 -7.96 2.58 -7.78
C GLY A 73 -7.70 2.72 -9.28
N GLY A 74 -8.04 3.86 -9.89
CA GLY A 74 -7.74 4.13 -11.29
C GLY A 74 -6.23 4.12 -11.56
N THR A 75 -5.47 4.88 -10.78
CA THR A 75 -4.00 4.93 -10.88
C THR A 75 -3.38 3.56 -10.60
N SER A 76 -3.87 2.84 -9.59
CA SER A 76 -3.37 1.50 -9.29
C SER A 76 -3.54 0.54 -10.47
N LYS A 77 -4.70 0.53 -11.12
CA LYS A 77 -4.96 -0.31 -12.31
C LYS A 77 -4.09 0.08 -13.48
N ASP A 78 -3.98 1.38 -13.76
CA ASP A 78 -3.24 1.92 -14.88
C ASP A 78 -1.73 1.60 -14.78
N PHE A 79 -1.16 1.75 -13.59
CA PHE A 79 0.28 1.60 -13.37
C PHE A 79 0.74 0.23 -12.84
N ALA A 80 -0.17 -0.71 -12.54
CA ALA A 80 0.19 -2.00 -11.96
C ALA A 80 1.24 -2.75 -12.78
N GLU A 81 1.04 -2.87 -14.09
CA GLU A 81 1.99 -3.54 -14.98
C GLU A 81 3.34 -2.79 -15.03
N THR A 82 3.30 -1.46 -15.10
CA THR A 82 4.53 -0.64 -15.09
C THR A 82 5.35 -0.86 -13.83
N ILE A 83 4.69 -1.01 -12.68
CA ILE A 83 5.34 -1.25 -11.40
C ILE A 83 5.91 -2.66 -11.32
N THR A 84 5.13 -3.67 -11.72
CA THR A 84 5.48 -5.09 -11.50
C THR A 84 6.33 -5.71 -12.62
N LYS A 85 6.38 -5.14 -13.82
CA LYS A 85 7.08 -5.70 -14.99
C LYS A 85 8.57 -6.01 -14.76
N HIS A 86 9.20 -5.34 -13.80
CA HIS A 86 10.61 -5.53 -13.45
C HIS A 86 10.81 -6.34 -12.16
N GLY A 87 9.76 -6.98 -11.65
CA GLY A 87 9.81 -7.85 -10.48
C GLY A 87 9.54 -7.17 -9.14
N ALA A 88 9.20 -5.90 -9.12
CA ALA A 88 8.76 -5.23 -7.89
C ALA A 88 7.47 -5.86 -7.36
N VAL A 89 7.38 -6.02 -6.03
CA VAL A 89 6.13 -6.39 -5.37
C VAL A 89 5.32 -5.12 -5.10
N MET A 90 4.15 -5.01 -5.71
CA MET A 90 3.22 -3.91 -5.48
C MET A 90 2.31 -4.24 -4.29
N ILE A 91 2.32 -3.40 -3.26
CA ILE A 91 1.38 -3.48 -2.12
C ILE A 91 0.36 -2.36 -2.32
N ASP A 92 -0.85 -2.72 -2.74
CA ASP A 92 -1.88 -1.76 -3.13
C ASP A 92 -2.88 -1.49 -2.00
N ASN A 93 -2.97 -0.22 -1.59
CA ASN A 93 -3.90 0.25 -0.57
C ASN A 93 -5.26 0.69 -1.17
N SER A 94 -5.43 0.65 -2.48
CA SER A 94 -6.70 0.97 -3.12
C SER A 94 -7.68 -0.21 -3.11
N SER A 95 -8.87 0.00 -3.63
CA SER A 95 -9.84 -1.08 -3.84
C SER A 95 -9.68 -1.80 -5.19
N ALA A 96 -8.64 -1.45 -5.97
CA ALA A 96 -8.52 -1.86 -7.37
C ALA A 96 -8.50 -3.37 -7.58
N PHE A 97 -7.81 -4.10 -6.71
CA PHE A 97 -7.50 -5.52 -6.88
C PHE A 97 -8.08 -6.42 -5.78
N ARG A 98 -8.84 -5.86 -4.83
CA ARG A 98 -9.32 -6.61 -3.65
C ARG A 98 -10.23 -7.79 -3.99
N MET A 99 -10.88 -7.78 -5.15
CA MET A 99 -11.80 -8.82 -5.60
C MET A 99 -11.24 -9.66 -6.74
N ASP A 100 -9.98 -9.45 -7.12
CA ASP A 100 -9.33 -10.21 -8.17
C ASP A 100 -8.83 -11.54 -7.59
N GLU A 101 -9.26 -12.68 -8.17
CA GLU A 101 -8.94 -14.02 -7.68
C GLU A 101 -7.43 -14.34 -7.71
N ASP A 102 -6.68 -13.69 -8.59
CA ASP A 102 -5.24 -13.85 -8.78
C ASP A 102 -4.41 -12.82 -8.00
N VAL A 103 -5.05 -12.06 -7.10
CA VAL A 103 -4.38 -11.11 -6.20
C VAL A 103 -4.73 -11.42 -4.75
N PRO A 104 -3.77 -11.79 -3.90
CA PRO A 104 -4.04 -12.06 -2.50
C PRO A 104 -4.46 -10.79 -1.76
N LEU A 105 -5.57 -10.89 -1.00
CA LEU A 105 -6.05 -9.87 -0.08
C LEU A 105 -5.54 -10.21 1.31
N VAL A 106 -4.57 -9.43 1.83
CA VAL A 106 -3.77 -9.84 2.98
C VAL A 106 -3.92 -8.91 4.18
N VAL A 107 -4.19 -9.52 5.33
CA VAL A 107 -3.98 -8.93 6.66
C VAL A 107 -2.95 -9.82 7.37
N PRO A 108 -1.71 -9.37 7.62
CA PRO A 108 -0.62 -10.24 8.08
C PRO A 108 -0.93 -11.03 9.35
N GLU A 109 -1.69 -10.45 10.28
CA GLU A 109 -2.10 -11.12 11.53
C GLU A 109 -3.09 -12.28 11.29
N CYS A 110 -3.75 -12.31 10.12
CA CYS A 110 -4.77 -13.31 9.81
C CYS A 110 -4.27 -14.34 8.78
N ASN A 111 -3.61 -13.87 7.72
CA ASN A 111 -3.30 -14.70 6.55
C ASN A 111 -1.98 -14.30 5.85
N ALA A 112 -0.92 -14.03 6.61
CA ALA A 112 0.38 -13.62 6.06
C ALA A 112 0.91 -14.53 4.94
N GLN A 113 0.63 -15.83 5.02
CA GLN A 113 1.11 -16.82 4.05
C GLN A 113 0.55 -16.61 2.64
N ASP A 114 -0.63 -16.02 2.52
CA ASP A 114 -1.26 -15.75 1.22
C ASP A 114 -0.43 -14.76 0.40
N ALA A 115 0.34 -13.88 1.07
CA ALA A 115 1.25 -12.95 0.41
C ALA A 115 2.35 -13.64 -0.44
N LEU A 116 2.63 -14.91 -0.19
CA LEU A 116 3.62 -15.68 -0.95
C LEU A 116 3.08 -16.11 -2.32
N ASN A 117 1.76 -16.29 -2.44
CA ASN A 117 1.09 -16.62 -3.70
C ASN A 117 0.54 -15.36 -4.37
N ARG A 118 1.38 -14.66 -5.10
CA ARG A 118 1.05 -13.41 -5.79
C ARG A 118 1.46 -13.45 -7.27
N PRO A 119 0.77 -14.20 -8.11
CA PRO A 119 1.17 -14.44 -9.50
C PRO A 119 1.30 -13.15 -10.33
N ARG A 120 0.58 -12.09 -9.98
CA ARG A 120 0.70 -10.77 -10.63
C ARG A 120 1.75 -9.84 -9.98
N GLY A 121 2.46 -10.30 -8.96
CA GLY A 121 3.37 -9.43 -8.20
C GLY A 121 2.65 -8.38 -7.35
N ILE A 122 1.32 -8.52 -7.14
CA ILE A 122 0.48 -7.58 -6.42
C ILE A 122 -0.04 -8.23 -5.14
N ILE A 123 -0.07 -7.46 -4.05
CA ILE A 123 -0.74 -7.79 -2.79
C ILE A 123 -1.76 -6.68 -2.54
N ALA A 124 -3.03 -7.03 -2.38
CA ALA A 124 -4.07 -6.08 -2.05
C ALA A 124 -4.19 -5.91 -0.53
N ASN A 125 -4.23 -4.65 -0.08
CA ASN A 125 -4.49 -4.30 1.31
C ASN A 125 -5.99 -4.05 1.49
N PRO A 126 -6.68 -4.69 2.47
CA PRO A 126 -8.10 -4.53 2.67
C PRO A 126 -8.50 -3.09 3.06
N ASN A 127 -9.81 -2.88 3.17
CA ASN A 127 -10.33 -1.62 3.70
C ASN A 127 -9.88 -1.41 5.16
N CYS A 128 -9.55 -0.17 5.52
CA CYS A 128 -9.00 0.17 6.83
C CYS A 128 -9.89 -0.27 8.01
N THR A 129 -11.21 -0.09 7.92
CA THR A 129 -12.13 -0.53 8.97
C THR A 129 -12.22 -2.05 9.04
N THR A 130 -12.10 -2.74 7.91
CA THR A 130 -12.05 -4.21 7.86
C THR A 130 -10.80 -4.73 8.54
N ILE A 131 -9.63 -4.15 8.27
CA ILE A 131 -8.36 -4.58 8.90
C ILE A 131 -8.46 -4.52 10.42
N MET A 132 -8.88 -3.38 10.97
CA MET A 132 -9.03 -3.20 12.42
C MET A 132 -9.98 -4.25 13.03
N MET A 133 -11.08 -4.54 12.35
CA MET A 133 -12.07 -5.53 12.79
C MET A 133 -11.48 -6.94 12.77
N VAL A 134 -10.89 -7.38 11.66
CA VAL A 134 -10.45 -8.77 11.51
C VAL A 134 -9.25 -9.10 12.39
N VAL A 135 -8.36 -8.15 12.67
CA VAL A 135 -7.24 -8.33 13.61
C VAL A 135 -7.77 -8.61 15.03
N ALA A 136 -8.78 -7.85 15.47
CA ALA A 136 -9.39 -8.08 16.78
C ALA A 136 -10.17 -9.41 16.83
N LEU A 137 -10.90 -9.72 15.75
CA LEU A 137 -11.69 -10.95 15.66
C LEU A 137 -10.82 -12.20 15.55
N GLN A 138 -9.66 -12.13 14.90
CA GLN A 138 -8.73 -13.26 14.79
C GLN A 138 -8.27 -13.74 16.18
N ALA A 139 -8.03 -12.82 17.09
CA ALA A 139 -7.67 -13.18 18.47
C ALA A 139 -8.80 -13.94 19.18
N LEU A 140 -10.06 -13.59 18.92
CA LEU A 140 -11.22 -14.29 19.46
C LEU A 140 -11.46 -15.64 18.76
N GLU A 141 -11.35 -15.68 17.43
CA GLU A 141 -11.50 -16.90 16.65
C GLU A 141 -10.52 -17.99 17.08
N ASN A 142 -9.31 -17.63 17.47
CA ASN A 142 -8.30 -18.57 17.97
C ASN A 142 -8.69 -19.23 19.31
N ILE A 143 -9.63 -18.63 20.06
CA ILE A 143 -10.11 -19.14 21.36
C ILE A 143 -11.44 -19.86 21.18
N SER A 144 -12.34 -19.29 20.38
CA SER A 144 -13.70 -19.80 20.19
C SER A 144 -14.24 -19.38 18.84
N HIS A 145 -14.76 -20.35 18.09
CA HIS A 145 -15.30 -20.11 16.75
C HIS A 145 -16.43 -19.08 16.73
N ILE A 146 -16.25 -18.02 15.95
CA ILE A 146 -17.21 -16.94 15.80
C ILE A 146 -18.32 -17.35 14.83
N ARG A 147 -19.58 -17.39 15.32
CA ARG A 147 -20.74 -17.77 14.49
C ARG A 147 -21.42 -16.59 13.82
N ARG A 148 -21.32 -15.41 14.39
CA ARG A 148 -22.00 -14.20 13.87
C ARG A 148 -21.31 -12.95 14.34
N ILE A 149 -21.21 -11.98 13.46
CA ILE A 149 -20.64 -10.66 13.73
C ILE A 149 -21.69 -9.60 13.38
N HIS A 150 -21.92 -8.65 14.28
CA HIS A 150 -22.67 -7.44 14.03
C HIS A 150 -21.74 -6.26 14.19
N VAL A 151 -21.59 -5.45 13.15
CA VAL A 151 -20.63 -4.33 13.11
C VAL A 151 -21.35 -3.03 12.78
N ALA A 152 -21.01 -1.99 13.53
CA ALA A 152 -21.31 -0.60 13.20
C ALA A 152 -19.97 0.17 13.20
N SER A 153 -19.63 0.82 12.09
CA SER A 153 -18.39 1.57 11.96
C SER A 153 -18.66 3.05 11.64
N TYR A 154 -17.78 3.90 12.18
CA TYR A 154 -17.79 5.33 11.90
C TYR A 154 -16.46 5.70 11.25
N GLN A 155 -16.51 6.37 10.11
CA GLN A 155 -15.31 6.75 9.36
C GLN A 155 -15.31 8.26 9.12
N ALA A 156 -14.15 8.89 9.35
CA ALA A 156 -13.95 10.29 9.00
C ALA A 156 -13.97 10.48 7.48
N ALA A 157 -14.46 11.63 7.02
CA ALA A 157 -14.53 11.97 5.59
C ALA A 157 -13.15 11.93 4.89
N SER A 158 -12.06 12.20 5.64
CA SER A 158 -10.69 12.08 5.15
C SER A 158 -10.31 10.68 4.64
N GLY A 159 -11.03 9.63 5.07
CA GLY A 159 -10.85 8.27 4.57
C GLY A 159 -11.20 8.09 3.09
N ALA A 160 -11.95 9.02 2.49
CA ALA A 160 -12.25 9.03 1.06
C ALA A 160 -11.12 9.63 0.19
N GLY A 161 -10.09 10.20 0.82
CA GLY A 161 -9.02 10.93 0.15
C GLY A 161 -9.37 12.41 -0.06
N ALA A 162 -8.40 13.17 -0.54
CA ALA A 162 -8.62 14.56 -0.95
C ALA A 162 -9.31 14.58 -2.32
N ALA A 163 -10.38 15.38 -2.44
CA ALA A 163 -11.07 15.64 -3.70
C ALA A 163 -10.21 16.50 -4.65
#